data_b9e16e56de6d99d17820a0ce124937bd
#
_entry.id   b9e16e56de6d99d17820a0ce124937bd
#
_cell.length_a   1.000
_cell.length_b   1.000
_cell.length_c   1.000
_cell.angle_alpha   90.00
_cell.angle_beta   90.00
_cell.angle_gamma   90.00
#
_symmetry.space_group_name_H-M   'P 1'
#
loop_
_entity.id
_entity.type
_entity.pdbx_description
1 polymer ?
#
loop_
_entity_poly.entity_id
_entity_poly.type
_entity_poly.pdbx_seq_one_letter_code
_entity_poly.pdbx_strand_id
1 'polypeptide(L)'
;MKLRLLPREEKFYELFKLDAENVKKGVEALKDLVDHYEDIDQKFQKIKSIEHQGDEITHEIITKLRGTFITPLEREDIHELASGLDDVLDCIEGVASRLYFFKIVRPTPEIKELVGIINSAVEQIYEAVLHLGKLGRMHSFCREVNSLEYKADLIGQKAIADLFEDTKKVEELKDLIKLKEIYGRLETAADRCEDVANVLEGIMVKSS
;
A
#
# COMPACT_ATOMS: atom_id res chain seq x y z
N MET A 1 24.29 31.00 -10.03
CA MET A 1 23.31 29.94 -9.77
C MET A 1 23.72 29.27 -8.47
N LYS A 2 23.10 29.61 -7.31
CA LYS A 2 23.39 28.93 -6.02
C LYS A 2 22.70 27.58 -6.04
N LEU A 3 23.47 26.50 -6.18
CA LEU A 3 23.00 25.14 -5.84
C LEU A 3 22.63 25.18 -4.34
N ARG A 4 21.35 25.21 -4.04
CA ARG A 4 20.81 24.93 -2.70
C ARG A 4 20.99 23.45 -2.47
N LEU A 5 22.14 23.03 -1.96
CA LEU A 5 22.31 21.68 -1.40
C LEU A 5 21.41 21.63 -0.16
N LEU A 6 20.27 20.95 -0.30
CA LEU A 6 19.44 20.61 0.86
C LEU A 6 20.30 19.87 1.87
N PRO A 7 20.15 20.13 3.17
CA PRO A 7 20.77 19.33 4.20
C PRO A 7 20.50 17.84 3.93
N ARG A 8 21.47 16.96 4.18
CA ARG A 8 21.33 15.52 3.90
C ARG A 8 20.13 14.89 4.62
N GLU A 9 19.75 15.45 5.74
CA GLU A 9 18.60 15.04 6.56
C GLU A 9 17.27 15.34 5.87
N GLU A 10 17.08 16.52 5.27
CA GLU A 10 15.85 16.90 4.55
C GLU A 10 15.54 15.98 3.36
N LYS A 11 16.57 15.41 2.74
CA LYS A 11 16.40 14.52 1.59
C LYS A 11 15.74 13.19 1.90
N PHE A 12 15.83 12.63 3.12
CA PHE A 12 15.12 11.42 3.48
C PHE A 12 13.62 11.67 3.59
N TYR A 13 13.23 12.78 4.22
CA TYR A 13 11.83 13.17 4.33
C TYR A 13 11.19 13.45 2.95
N GLU A 14 11.95 14.06 2.03
CA GLU A 14 11.48 14.25 0.66
C GLU A 14 11.29 12.95 -0.09
N LEU A 15 12.20 11.99 0.06
CA LEU A 15 12.09 10.68 -0.56
C LEU A 15 10.90 9.89 0.01
N PHE A 16 10.70 9.86 1.32
CA PHE A 16 9.53 9.22 1.91
C PHE A 16 8.22 9.85 1.46
N LYS A 17 8.18 11.18 1.33
CA LYS A 17 7.01 11.86 0.78
C LYS A 17 6.75 11.45 -0.67
N LEU A 18 7.79 11.37 -1.49
CA LEU A 18 7.68 10.94 -2.88
C LEU A 18 7.20 9.49 -2.98
N ASP A 19 7.71 8.62 -2.12
CA ASP A 19 7.35 7.21 -2.05
C ASP A 19 5.88 7.03 -1.63
N ALA A 20 5.47 7.64 -0.52
CA ALA A 20 4.08 7.60 -0.07
C ALA A 20 3.10 8.21 -1.11
N GLU A 21 3.50 9.26 -1.83
CA GLU A 21 2.73 9.81 -2.95
C GLU A 21 2.61 8.80 -4.11
N ASN A 22 3.66 8.03 -4.36
CA ASN A 22 3.66 6.99 -5.39
C ASN A 22 2.74 5.81 -5.00
N VAL A 23 2.78 5.37 -3.74
CA VAL A 23 1.84 4.36 -3.20
C VAL A 23 0.39 4.85 -3.34
N LYS A 24 0.13 6.13 -3.03
CA LYS A 24 -1.20 6.74 -3.21
C LYS A 24 -1.65 6.67 -4.67
N LYS A 25 -0.79 7.04 -5.63
CA LYS A 25 -1.08 6.90 -7.07
C LYS A 25 -1.37 5.46 -7.46
N GLY A 26 -0.68 4.50 -6.88
CA GLY A 26 -0.88 3.06 -7.12
C GLY A 26 -2.28 2.60 -6.69
N VAL A 27 -2.70 2.94 -5.47
CA VAL A 27 -4.02 2.54 -4.98
C VAL A 27 -5.16 3.28 -5.69
N GLU A 28 -4.99 4.56 -6.04
CA GLU A 28 -5.95 5.31 -6.86
C GLU A 28 -6.12 4.68 -8.24
N ALA A 29 -5.03 4.21 -8.86
CA ALA A 29 -5.08 3.50 -10.13
C ALA A 29 -5.76 2.12 -10.00
N LEU A 30 -5.54 1.39 -8.91
CA LEU A 30 -6.26 0.13 -8.62
C LEU A 30 -7.75 0.40 -8.40
N LYS A 31 -8.09 1.46 -7.67
CA LYS A 31 -9.48 1.88 -7.46
C LYS A 31 -10.18 2.22 -8.77
N ASP A 32 -9.53 2.98 -9.66
CA ASP A 32 -10.05 3.25 -10.99
C ASP A 32 -10.23 1.97 -11.81
N LEU A 33 -9.30 1.01 -11.72
CA LEU A 33 -9.41 -0.28 -12.39
C LEU A 33 -10.67 -1.04 -11.94
N VAL A 34 -10.96 -1.12 -10.64
CA VAL A 34 -12.10 -1.92 -10.14
C VAL A 34 -13.43 -1.20 -10.26
N ASP A 35 -13.45 0.13 -10.21
CA ASP A 35 -14.67 0.93 -10.34
C ASP A 35 -15.12 1.06 -11.79
N HIS A 36 -14.18 1.26 -12.70
CA HIS A 36 -14.39 1.37 -14.14
C HIS A 36 -13.66 0.24 -14.85
N TYR A 37 -14.25 -0.98 -14.81
CA TYR A 37 -13.60 -2.22 -15.25
C TYR A 37 -13.61 -2.33 -16.79
N GLU A 38 -12.87 -1.45 -17.42
CA GLU A 38 -12.64 -1.33 -18.87
C GLU A 38 -11.16 -1.00 -19.13
N ASP A 39 -10.68 -1.23 -20.34
CA ASP A 39 -9.27 -1.01 -20.73
C ASP A 39 -8.26 -1.66 -19.74
N ILE A 40 -8.60 -2.87 -19.27
CA ILE A 40 -7.93 -3.57 -18.17
C ILE A 40 -6.42 -3.70 -18.42
N ASP A 41 -6.01 -3.98 -19.66
CA ASP A 41 -4.59 -4.08 -20.02
C ASP A 41 -3.85 -2.76 -19.79
N GLN A 42 -4.39 -1.64 -20.27
CA GLN A 42 -3.77 -0.32 -20.10
C GLN A 42 -3.70 0.09 -18.63
N LYS A 43 -4.76 -0.15 -17.87
CA LYS A 43 -4.81 0.15 -16.44
C LYS A 43 -3.83 -0.72 -15.64
N PHE A 44 -3.73 -2.00 -15.97
CA PHE A 44 -2.73 -2.89 -15.37
C PHE A 44 -1.30 -2.43 -15.67
N GLN A 45 -0.98 -2.10 -16.93
CA GLN A 45 0.35 -1.58 -17.29
C GLN A 45 0.67 -0.26 -16.57
N LYS A 46 -0.33 0.60 -16.35
CA LYS A 46 -0.17 1.82 -15.57
C LYS A 46 0.20 1.51 -14.11
N ILE A 47 -0.51 0.58 -13.47
CA ILE A 47 -0.21 0.17 -12.08
C ILE A 47 1.19 -0.42 -11.98
N LYS A 48 1.56 -1.30 -12.90
CA LYS A 48 2.90 -1.88 -12.98
C LYS A 48 4.00 -0.83 -13.17
N SER A 49 3.74 0.22 -13.97
CA SER A 49 4.70 1.32 -14.13
C SER A 49 4.84 2.16 -12.85
N ILE A 50 3.78 2.27 -12.04
CA ILE A 50 3.83 2.97 -10.76
C ILE A 50 4.62 2.15 -9.75
N GLU A 51 4.43 0.83 -9.71
CA GLU A 51 5.20 -0.06 -8.85
C GLU A 51 6.70 0.00 -9.19
N HIS A 52 7.10 -0.11 -10.44
CA HIS A 52 8.51 0.07 -10.82
C HIS A 52 9.10 1.43 -10.40
N GLN A 53 8.29 2.50 -10.40
CA GLN A 53 8.74 3.80 -9.88
C GLN A 53 8.94 3.75 -8.36
N GLY A 54 8.10 3.00 -7.63
CA GLY A 54 8.25 2.75 -6.19
C GLY A 54 9.56 2.02 -5.88
N ASP A 55 9.84 0.93 -6.61
CA ASP A 55 11.09 0.17 -6.51
C ASP A 55 12.31 1.08 -6.64
N GLU A 56 12.29 1.99 -7.63
CA GLU A 56 13.40 2.94 -7.87
C GLU A 56 13.56 3.90 -6.68
N ILE A 57 12.46 4.41 -6.11
CA ILE A 57 12.49 5.32 -4.96
C ILE A 57 13.02 4.58 -3.72
N THR A 58 12.51 3.39 -3.43
CA THR A 58 12.95 2.52 -2.33
C THR A 58 14.44 2.21 -2.47
N HIS A 59 14.89 1.85 -3.66
CA HIS A 59 16.30 1.62 -3.95
C HIS A 59 17.16 2.88 -3.70
N GLU A 60 16.69 4.08 -4.07
CA GLU A 60 17.37 5.34 -3.79
C GLU A 60 17.48 5.59 -2.28
N ILE A 61 16.40 5.36 -1.49
CA ILE A 61 16.40 5.50 -0.03
C ILE A 61 17.46 4.57 0.58
N ILE A 62 17.45 3.29 0.23
CA ILE A 62 18.38 2.29 0.77
C ILE A 62 19.82 2.57 0.37
N THR A 63 20.06 2.97 -0.86
CA THR A 63 21.40 3.33 -1.34
C THR A 63 21.93 4.56 -0.60
N LYS A 64 21.09 5.58 -0.42
CA LYS A 64 21.43 6.77 0.35
C LYS A 64 21.70 6.45 1.82
N LEU A 65 20.91 5.56 2.42
CA LEU A 65 21.10 5.10 3.80
C LEU A 65 22.49 4.47 3.98
N ARG A 66 22.93 3.63 3.03
CA ARG A 66 24.27 3.03 3.08
C ARG A 66 25.39 4.04 3.01
N GLY A 67 25.21 5.13 2.25
CA GLY A 67 26.22 6.19 2.06
C GLY A 67 26.16 7.32 3.07
N THR A 68 25.24 7.32 4.04
CA THR A 68 25.05 8.41 5.00
C THR A 68 25.45 7.97 6.41
N PHE A 69 26.38 8.72 7.03
CA PHE A 69 26.87 8.40 8.38
C PHE A 69 25.92 8.87 9.50
N ILE A 70 25.35 10.07 9.34
CA ILE A 70 24.37 10.64 10.28
C ILE A 70 23.02 10.72 9.55
N THR A 71 21.99 10.10 10.13
CA THR A 71 20.62 10.05 9.58
C THR A 71 19.63 10.76 10.50
N PRO A 72 18.53 11.33 9.98
CA PRO A 72 17.53 12.05 10.79
C PRO A 72 16.66 11.12 11.65
N LEU A 73 16.59 9.86 11.30
CA LEU A 73 15.88 8.78 12.01
C LEU A 73 16.85 7.62 12.23
N GLU A 74 16.48 6.67 13.06
CA GLU A 74 17.26 5.44 13.20
C GLU A 74 17.35 4.69 11.86
N ARG A 75 18.46 4.04 11.62
CA ARG A 75 18.70 3.39 10.31
C ARG A 75 17.72 2.25 10.03
N GLU A 76 17.36 1.55 11.08
CA GLU A 76 16.35 0.49 11.06
C GLU A 76 14.99 1.05 10.67
N ASP A 77 14.55 2.16 11.27
CA ASP A 77 13.28 2.80 10.98
C ASP A 77 13.20 3.30 9.52
N ILE A 78 14.32 3.86 9.01
CA ILE A 78 14.39 4.28 7.60
C ILE A 78 14.23 3.07 6.68
N HIS A 79 14.87 1.95 7.00
CA HIS A 79 14.78 0.74 6.20
C HIS A 79 13.37 0.14 6.25
N GLU A 80 12.80 0.01 7.46
CA GLU A 80 11.47 -0.58 7.66
C GLU A 80 10.37 0.27 6.99
N LEU A 81 10.44 1.59 7.11
CA LEU A 81 9.47 2.47 6.47
C LEU A 81 9.54 2.39 4.94
N ALA A 82 10.74 2.40 4.36
CA ALA A 82 10.90 2.29 2.91
C ALA A 82 10.41 0.92 2.41
N SER A 83 10.79 -0.17 3.08
CA SER A 83 10.35 -1.52 2.70
C SER A 83 8.84 -1.72 2.90
N GLY A 84 8.26 -1.13 3.95
CA GLY A 84 6.82 -1.22 4.19
C GLY A 84 5.99 -0.51 3.13
N LEU A 85 6.42 0.68 2.68
CA LEU A 85 5.75 1.40 1.57
C LEU A 85 5.82 0.60 0.25
N ASP A 86 6.97 0.01 -0.04
CA ASP A 86 7.20 -0.89 -1.17
C ASP A 86 6.27 -2.13 -1.10
N ASP A 87 6.20 -2.81 0.05
CA ASP A 87 5.34 -3.97 0.29
C ASP A 87 3.84 -3.65 0.04
N VAL A 88 3.37 -2.46 0.42
CA VAL A 88 2.00 -2.00 0.12
C VAL A 88 1.80 -1.91 -1.40
N LEU A 89 2.72 -1.29 -2.11
CA LEU A 89 2.63 -1.09 -3.55
C LEU A 89 2.70 -2.41 -4.32
N ASP A 90 3.55 -3.34 -3.89
CA ASP A 90 3.63 -4.72 -4.38
C ASP A 90 2.30 -5.47 -4.21
N CYS A 91 1.61 -5.25 -3.09
CA CYS A 91 0.30 -5.85 -2.87
C CYS A 91 -0.74 -5.26 -3.83
N ILE A 92 -0.71 -3.96 -4.08
CA ILE A 92 -1.58 -3.26 -5.03
C ILE A 92 -1.38 -3.80 -6.45
N GLU A 93 -0.12 -3.90 -6.93
CA GLU A 93 0.20 -4.50 -8.22
C GLU A 93 -0.25 -5.96 -8.26
N GLY A 94 0.00 -6.72 -7.21
CA GLY A 94 -0.39 -8.13 -7.12
C GLY A 94 -1.90 -8.36 -7.22
N VAL A 95 -2.76 -7.45 -6.75
CA VAL A 95 -4.21 -7.49 -6.97
C VAL A 95 -4.54 -7.23 -8.43
N ALA A 96 -3.98 -6.16 -9.02
CA ALA A 96 -4.20 -5.80 -10.43
C ALA A 96 -3.75 -6.93 -11.37
N SER A 97 -2.60 -7.54 -11.08
CA SER A 97 -2.04 -8.69 -11.79
C SER A 97 -3.00 -9.89 -11.77
N ARG A 98 -3.61 -10.21 -10.61
CA ARG A 98 -4.58 -11.30 -10.50
C ARG A 98 -5.86 -11.01 -11.27
N LEU A 99 -6.39 -9.77 -11.18
CA LEU A 99 -7.57 -9.36 -11.96
C LEU A 99 -7.31 -9.56 -13.46
N TYR A 100 -6.13 -9.16 -13.94
CA TYR A 100 -5.74 -9.25 -15.34
C TYR A 100 -5.48 -10.70 -15.80
N PHE A 101 -4.56 -11.43 -15.16
CA PHE A 101 -4.14 -12.77 -15.59
C PHE A 101 -5.20 -13.85 -15.33
N PHE A 102 -5.98 -13.72 -14.27
CA PHE A 102 -7.08 -14.63 -14.01
C PHE A 102 -8.29 -14.38 -14.90
N LYS A 103 -8.24 -13.30 -15.71
CA LYS A 103 -9.32 -12.91 -16.62
C LYS A 103 -10.65 -12.77 -15.88
N ILE A 104 -10.62 -12.04 -14.78
CA ILE A 104 -11.83 -11.73 -14.03
C ILE A 104 -12.79 -10.96 -14.94
N VAL A 105 -14.02 -11.43 -15.03
CA VAL A 105 -15.03 -10.79 -15.91
C VAL A 105 -15.50 -9.47 -15.31
N ARG A 106 -15.67 -9.45 -13.98
CA ARG A 106 -16.10 -8.27 -13.24
C ARG A 106 -15.69 -8.40 -11.77
N PRO A 107 -15.10 -7.34 -11.17
CA PRO A 107 -14.83 -7.31 -9.73
C PRO A 107 -16.14 -7.44 -8.93
N THR A 108 -16.08 -8.19 -7.84
CA THR A 108 -17.22 -8.32 -6.92
C THR A 108 -17.40 -7.03 -6.10
N PRO A 109 -18.59 -6.81 -5.48
CA PRO A 109 -18.78 -5.69 -4.56
C PRO A 109 -17.75 -5.64 -3.44
N GLU A 110 -17.37 -6.81 -2.88
CA GLU A 110 -16.42 -6.94 -1.79
C GLU A 110 -15.00 -6.53 -2.23
N ILE A 111 -14.58 -6.89 -3.46
CA ILE A 111 -13.31 -6.40 -4.02
C ILE A 111 -13.28 -4.88 -4.07
N LYS A 112 -14.36 -4.25 -4.53
CA LYS A 112 -14.47 -2.79 -4.60
C LYS A 112 -14.44 -2.14 -3.23
N GLU A 113 -15.13 -2.73 -2.27
CA GLU A 113 -15.17 -2.25 -0.89
C GLU A 113 -13.79 -2.35 -0.23
N LEU A 114 -13.10 -3.48 -0.36
CA LEU A 114 -11.75 -3.68 0.15
C LEU A 114 -10.74 -2.70 -0.48
N VAL A 115 -10.78 -2.51 -1.80
CA VAL A 115 -9.93 -1.50 -2.47
C VAL A 115 -10.24 -0.09 -1.97
N GLY A 116 -11.50 0.22 -1.70
CA GLY A 116 -11.90 1.51 -1.10
C GLY A 116 -11.31 1.71 0.30
N ILE A 117 -11.28 0.66 1.12
CA ILE A 117 -10.69 0.69 2.47
C ILE A 117 -9.16 0.87 2.38
N ILE A 118 -8.48 0.11 1.52
CA ILE A 118 -7.03 0.24 1.31
C ILE A 118 -6.68 1.65 0.81
N ASN A 119 -7.49 2.22 -0.10
CA ASN A 119 -7.30 3.60 -0.54
C ASN A 119 -7.37 4.58 0.62
N SER A 120 -8.34 4.41 1.52
CA SER A 120 -8.45 5.26 2.70
C SER A 120 -7.28 5.07 3.67
N ALA A 121 -6.79 3.84 3.86
CA ALA A 121 -5.63 3.55 4.70
C ALA A 121 -4.35 4.20 4.14
N VAL A 122 -4.12 4.10 2.84
CA VAL A 122 -2.98 4.73 2.15
C VAL A 122 -3.05 6.26 2.24
N GLU A 123 -4.24 6.86 2.19
CA GLU A 123 -4.40 8.31 2.43
C GLU A 123 -3.95 8.71 3.83
N GLN A 124 -4.29 7.92 4.86
CA GLN A 124 -3.84 8.18 6.24
C GLN A 124 -2.32 8.01 6.37
N ILE A 125 -1.74 6.99 5.73
CA ILE A 125 -0.28 6.78 5.68
C ILE A 125 0.41 7.99 5.04
N TYR A 126 -0.09 8.45 3.89
CA TYR A 126 0.45 9.63 3.20
C TYR A 126 0.44 10.86 4.10
N GLU A 127 -0.69 11.13 4.77
CA GLU A 127 -0.79 12.25 5.72
C GLU A 127 0.17 12.08 6.91
N ALA A 128 0.32 10.87 7.45
CA ALA A 128 1.28 10.59 8.51
C ALA A 128 2.71 10.86 8.07
N VAL A 129 3.10 10.43 6.87
CA VAL A 129 4.44 10.67 6.28
C VAL A 129 4.69 12.17 6.08
N LEU A 130 3.70 12.98 5.68
CA LEU A 130 3.83 14.44 5.59
C LEU A 130 4.09 15.11 6.93
N HIS A 131 3.76 14.44 8.03
CA HIS A 131 4.00 14.93 9.40
C HIS A 131 5.24 14.30 10.05
N LEU A 132 6.01 13.49 9.31
CA LEU A 132 7.25 12.91 9.80
C LEU A 132 8.22 14.02 10.27
N GLY A 133 8.74 13.88 11.49
CA GLY A 133 9.58 14.92 12.13
C GLY A 133 8.81 16.10 12.74
N LYS A 134 7.46 16.08 12.74
CA LYS A 134 6.62 17.10 13.39
C LYS A 134 5.73 16.42 14.44
N LEU A 135 5.93 16.75 15.71
CA LEU A 135 5.14 16.20 16.81
C LEU A 135 3.67 16.61 16.71
N GLY A 136 2.73 15.64 16.87
CA GLY A 136 1.38 15.94 17.33
C GLY A 136 0.18 15.31 16.63
N ARG A 137 0.21 14.95 15.33
CA ARG A 137 -0.98 14.40 14.63
C ARG A 137 -0.83 12.96 14.11
N MET A 138 0.37 12.43 14.08
CA MET A 138 0.67 11.11 13.49
C MET A 138 -0.13 9.99 14.14
N HIS A 139 -0.26 9.99 15.46
CA HIS A 139 -1.00 8.98 16.21
C HIS A 139 -2.49 8.83 15.80
N SER A 140 -3.16 9.92 15.38
CA SER A 140 -4.54 9.83 14.90
C SER A 140 -4.64 9.13 13.55
N PHE A 141 -3.68 9.34 12.66
CA PHE A 141 -3.61 8.69 11.36
C PHE A 141 -3.34 7.19 11.51
N CYS A 142 -2.36 6.82 12.35
CA CYS A 142 -2.04 5.40 12.61
C CYS A 142 -3.24 4.63 13.19
N ARG A 143 -3.96 5.21 14.15
CA ARG A 143 -5.17 4.58 14.70
C ARG A 143 -6.28 4.40 13.67
N GLU A 144 -6.41 5.32 12.72
CA GLU A 144 -7.40 5.19 11.66
C GLU A 144 -7.03 4.05 10.71
N VAL A 145 -5.72 3.88 10.39
CA VAL A 145 -5.23 2.75 9.58
C VAL A 145 -5.58 1.42 10.26
N ASN A 146 -5.32 1.26 11.56
CA ASN A 146 -5.63 0.04 12.31
C ASN A 146 -7.15 -0.25 12.32
N SER A 147 -7.98 0.81 12.39
CA SER A 147 -9.44 0.65 12.30
C SER A 147 -9.90 0.21 10.90
N LEU A 148 -9.20 0.65 9.86
CA LEU A 148 -9.49 0.29 8.47
C LEU A 148 -9.05 -1.14 8.16
N GLU A 149 -7.87 -1.56 8.65
CA GLU A 149 -7.39 -2.94 8.56
C GLU A 149 -8.40 -3.91 9.19
N TYR A 150 -8.81 -3.67 10.44
CA TYR A 150 -9.83 -4.50 11.10
C TYR A 150 -11.14 -4.62 10.31
N LYS A 151 -11.57 -3.57 9.62
CA LYS A 151 -12.74 -3.63 8.73
C LYS A 151 -12.47 -4.47 7.48
N ALA A 152 -11.27 -4.34 6.90
CA ALA A 152 -10.88 -5.13 5.74
C ALA A 152 -10.86 -6.62 6.07
N ASP A 153 -10.31 -6.99 7.22
CA ASP A 153 -10.31 -8.36 7.75
C ASP A 153 -11.71 -8.96 7.82
N LEU A 154 -12.64 -8.25 8.46
CA LEU A 154 -14.01 -8.72 8.60
C LEU A 154 -14.69 -8.96 7.24
N ILE A 155 -14.48 -8.05 6.29
CA ILE A 155 -15.04 -8.16 4.93
C ILE A 155 -14.39 -9.32 4.18
N GLY A 156 -13.04 -9.44 4.22
CA GLY A 156 -12.28 -10.48 3.57
C GLY A 156 -12.67 -11.87 4.07
N GLN A 157 -12.69 -12.07 5.39
CA GLN A 157 -13.09 -13.33 6.02
C GLN A 157 -14.53 -13.73 5.65
N LYS A 158 -15.46 -12.78 5.67
CA LYS A 158 -16.84 -13.02 5.27
C LYS A 158 -16.94 -13.36 3.79
N ALA A 159 -16.28 -12.58 2.92
CA ALA A 159 -16.30 -12.84 1.49
C ALA A 159 -15.75 -14.24 1.14
N ILE A 160 -14.68 -14.68 1.82
CA ILE A 160 -14.14 -16.03 1.66
C ILE A 160 -15.14 -17.09 2.16
N ALA A 161 -15.77 -16.89 3.32
CA ALA A 161 -16.76 -17.82 3.84
C ALA A 161 -17.94 -18.00 2.88
N ASP A 162 -18.48 -16.88 2.38
CA ASP A 162 -19.59 -16.85 1.43
C ASP A 162 -19.24 -17.60 0.12
N LEU A 163 -17.98 -17.49 -0.37
CA LEU A 163 -17.52 -18.26 -1.54
C LEU A 163 -17.62 -19.77 -1.33
N PHE A 164 -17.28 -20.28 -0.13
CA PHE A 164 -17.35 -21.71 0.16
C PHE A 164 -18.79 -22.20 0.34
N GLU A 165 -19.69 -21.36 0.85
CA GLU A 165 -21.10 -21.71 1.00
C GLU A 165 -21.84 -21.73 -0.34
N ASP A 166 -21.53 -20.80 -1.25
CA ASP A 166 -22.18 -20.63 -2.54
C ASP A 166 -21.70 -21.64 -3.59
N THR A 167 -20.45 -22.13 -3.47
CA THR A 167 -19.85 -23.05 -4.45
C THR A 167 -20.39 -24.46 -4.27
N LYS A 168 -21.27 -24.88 -5.16
CA LYS A 168 -21.94 -26.21 -5.13
C LYS A 168 -21.50 -27.15 -6.23
N LYS A 169 -20.80 -26.65 -7.24
CA LYS A 169 -20.39 -27.42 -8.42
C LYS A 169 -18.90 -27.39 -8.65
N VAL A 170 -18.35 -28.45 -9.20
CA VAL A 170 -16.92 -28.56 -9.52
C VAL A 170 -16.46 -27.51 -10.54
N GLU A 171 -17.33 -27.12 -11.46
CA GLU A 171 -17.06 -26.10 -12.48
C GLU A 171 -16.82 -24.71 -11.87
N GLU A 172 -17.42 -24.43 -10.72
CA GLU A 172 -17.33 -23.17 -9.99
C GLU A 172 -16.03 -23.06 -9.17
N LEU A 173 -15.30 -24.18 -8.94
CA LEU A 173 -14.07 -24.20 -8.15
C LEU A 173 -12.97 -23.31 -8.70
N LYS A 174 -12.90 -23.11 -10.02
CA LYS A 174 -11.90 -22.22 -10.62
C LYS A 174 -12.12 -20.77 -10.19
N ASP A 175 -13.36 -20.32 -10.18
CA ASP A 175 -13.70 -18.95 -9.82
C ASP A 175 -13.57 -18.73 -8.31
N LEU A 176 -13.92 -19.76 -7.50
CA LEU A 176 -13.64 -19.76 -6.06
C LEU A 176 -12.16 -19.57 -5.79
N ILE A 177 -11.27 -20.35 -6.43
CA ILE A 177 -9.82 -20.25 -6.22
C ILE A 177 -9.32 -18.85 -6.61
N LYS A 178 -9.73 -18.32 -7.77
CA LYS A 178 -9.32 -16.99 -8.23
C LYS A 178 -9.76 -15.89 -7.26
N LEU A 179 -11.01 -15.91 -6.83
CA LEU A 179 -11.55 -14.91 -5.92
C LEU A 179 -10.90 -15.00 -4.54
N LYS A 180 -10.69 -16.21 -4.01
CA LYS A 180 -9.97 -16.43 -2.75
C LYS A 180 -8.57 -15.85 -2.79
N GLU A 181 -7.81 -16.03 -3.89
CA GLU A 181 -6.49 -15.46 -4.07
C GLU A 181 -6.52 -13.93 -4.12
N ILE A 182 -7.55 -13.34 -4.71
CA ILE A 182 -7.70 -11.88 -4.77
C ILE A 182 -8.05 -11.33 -3.38
N TYR A 183 -9.01 -11.94 -2.68
CA TYR A 183 -9.36 -11.52 -1.32
C TYR A 183 -8.17 -11.62 -0.36
N GLY A 184 -7.44 -12.74 -0.37
CA GLY A 184 -6.24 -12.89 0.45
C GLY A 184 -5.14 -11.88 0.12
N ARG A 185 -5.01 -11.44 -1.15
CA ARG A 185 -4.05 -10.40 -1.51
C ARG A 185 -4.50 -9.00 -1.07
N LEU A 186 -5.81 -8.74 -1.07
CA LEU A 186 -6.38 -7.50 -0.55
C LEU A 186 -6.25 -7.41 0.98
N GLU A 187 -6.50 -8.51 1.70
CA GLU A 187 -6.25 -8.64 3.13
C GLU A 187 -4.78 -8.33 3.43
N THR A 188 -3.84 -9.01 2.75
CA THR A 188 -2.40 -8.72 2.89
C THR A 188 -2.06 -7.26 2.62
N ALA A 189 -2.72 -6.59 1.66
CA ALA A 189 -2.49 -5.17 1.40
C ALA A 189 -2.93 -4.28 2.57
N ALA A 190 -4.02 -4.62 3.25
CA ALA A 190 -4.48 -3.92 4.45
C ALA A 190 -3.52 -4.13 5.62
N ASP A 191 -3.04 -5.37 5.84
CA ASP A 191 -2.03 -5.71 6.85
C ASP A 191 -0.74 -4.90 6.63
N ARG A 192 -0.27 -4.79 5.37
CA ARG A 192 0.91 -3.98 5.06
C ARG A 192 0.71 -2.50 5.36
N CYS A 193 -0.50 -1.98 5.17
CA CYS A 193 -0.81 -0.61 5.60
C CYS A 193 -0.71 -0.47 7.13
N GLU A 194 -1.17 -1.45 7.90
CA GLU A 194 -1.02 -1.47 9.36
C GLU A 194 0.46 -1.56 9.77
N ASP A 195 1.25 -2.43 9.13
CA ASP A 195 2.70 -2.53 9.38
C ASP A 195 3.39 -1.17 9.22
N VAL A 196 3.10 -0.44 8.13
CA VAL A 196 3.62 0.92 7.91
C VAL A 196 3.18 1.89 9.01
N ALA A 197 1.91 1.83 9.43
CA ALA A 197 1.41 2.68 10.51
C ALA A 197 2.12 2.38 11.84
N ASN A 198 2.41 1.11 12.14
CA ASN A 198 3.15 0.70 13.33
C ASN A 198 4.61 1.21 13.30
N VAL A 199 5.28 1.17 12.15
CA VAL A 199 6.62 1.76 11.98
C VAL A 199 6.59 3.27 12.24
N LEU A 200 5.61 3.99 11.65
CA LEU A 200 5.44 5.43 11.85
C LEU A 200 5.17 5.78 13.32
N GLU A 201 4.37 5.00 14.02
CA GLU A 201 4.11 5.18 15.46
C GLU A 201 5.39 4.95 16.28
N GLY A 202 6.19 3.92 15.94
CA GLY A 202 7.49 3.65 16.54
C GLY A 202 8.47 4.83 16.38
N ILE A 203 8.57 5.40 15.18
CA ILE A 203 9.39 6.59 14.91
C ILE A 203 8.93 7.78 15.77
N MET A 204 7.63 7.99 15.89
CA MET A 204 7.08 9.07 16.70
C MET A 204 7.45 8.94 18.18
N VAL A 205 7.32 7.73 18.74
CA VAL A 205 7.65 7.47 20.16
C VAL A 205 9.13 7.72 20.43
N LYS A 206 10.02 7.34 19.53
CA LYS A 206 11.48 7.55 19.66
C LYS A 206 11.89 9.04 19.50
N SER A 207 11.06 9.82 18.82
CA SER A 207 11.31 11.25 18.54
C SER A 207 10.72 12.19 19.60
N SER A 208 10.00 11.67 20.60
CA SER A 208 9.33 12.41 21.69
C SER A 208 10.21 12.50 22.91
#